data_596ef331b2225649dd9e84a8012a7581
#
_entry.id   596ef331b2225649dd9e84a8012a7581
#
_cell.length_a   1.000
_cell.length_b   1.000
_cell.length_c   1.000
_cell.angle_alpha   90.00
_cell.angle_beta   90.00
_cell.angle_gamma   90.00
#
_symmetry.space_group_name_H-M   'P 1'
#
loop_
_entity.id
_entity.type
_entity.pdbx_description
1 polymer ?
#
loop_
_entity_poly.entity_id
_entity_poly.type
_entity_poly.pdbx_seq_one_letter_code
_entity_poly.pdbx_strand_id
1 'polypeptide(L)'
;MTAAIQLDPHYDCTASHHITQLDGPEHLARLMPGTIIVTNGWEYMRLARSKGWVGVAGTVFSDDDFWARLEARKQRGCKISLIHVGAA
;
A
#
# COMPACT_ATOMS: atom_id res chain seq x y z
N MET A 1 -13.79 -1.98 -13.86
CA MET A 1 -12.52 -1.22 -13.91
C MET A 1 -12.22 -0.67 -12.53
N THR A 2 -11.01 -0.87 -12.05
CA THR A 2 -10.61 -0.39 -10.74
C THR A 2 -10.05 1.03 -10.88
N ALA A 3 -10.58 1.97 -10.09
CA ALA A 3 -10.09 3.33 -10.09
C ALA A 3 -8.73 3.40 -9.38
N ALA A 4 -7.82 4.20 -9.91
CA ALA A 4 -6.53 4.41 -9.27
C ALA A 4 -6.69 5.08 -7.92
N ILE A 5 -5.83 4.73 -6.98
CA ILE A 5 -5.77 5.33 -5.66
C ILE A 5 -4.62 6.33 -5.64
N GLN A 6 -4.95 7.60 -5.40
CA GLN A 6 -3.94 8.64 -5.25
C GLN A 6 -3.29 8.51 -3.89
N LEU A 7 -1.97 8.62 -3.86
CA LEU A 7 -1.21 8.56 -2.62
C LEU A 7 -0.96 9.97 -2.10
N ASP A 8 -1.19 10.13 -0.80
CA ASP A 8 -0.90 11.40 -0.15
C ASP A 8 0.61 11.52 0.08
N PRO A 9 1.17 12.72 -0.08
CA PRO A 9 2.60 12.90 0.14
C PRO A 9 2.99 12.61 1.59
N HIS A 10 4.17 12.05 1.74
CA HIS A 10 4.76 11.79 3.05
C HIS A 10 6.15 12.41 3.05
N TYR A 11 6.30 13.51 3.72
CA TYR A 11 7.50 14.33 3.61
C TYR A 11 8.76 13.70 4.19
N ASP A 12 8.62 12.68 5.02
CA ASP A 12 9.78 11.93 5.53
C ASP A 12 10.23 10.82 4.58
N CYS A 13 9.48 10.58 3.53
CA CYS A 13 9.79 9.50 2.61
C CYS A 13 10.90 9.90 1.67
N THR A 14 11.97 9.12 1.65
CA THR A 14 13.12 9.39 0.79
C THR A 14 13.17 8.49 -0.43
N ALA A 15 12.37 7.43 -0.47
CA ALA A 15 12.56 6.39 -1.47
C ALA A 15 11.37 6.18 -2.40
N SER A 16 10.25 6.82 -2.16
CA SER A 16 9.02 6.52 -2.91
C SER A 16 8.49 7.67 -3.72
N HIS A 17 9.34 8.61 -4.05
CA HIS A 17 8.92 9.86 -4.68
C HIS A 17 8.30 9.70 -6.06
N HIS A 18 8.60 8.62 -6.74
CA HIS A 18 8.11 8.42 -8.10
C HIS A 18 6.73 7.77 -8.14
N ILE A 19 6.28 7.23 -7.03
CA ILE A 19 5.01 6.54 -6.97
C ILE A 19 4.01 7.48 -6.34
N THR A 20 3.13 8.05 -7.16
CA THR A 20 2.13 9.02 -6.72
C THR A 20 0.73 8.42 -6.70
N GLN A 21 0.55 7.25 -7.27
CA GLN A 21 -0.74 6.56 -7.26
C GLN A 21 -0.54 5.06 -7.40
N LEU A 22 -1.55 4.31 -6.98
CA LEU A 22 -1.62 2.86 -7.16
C LEU A 22 -2.74 2.58 -8.16
N ASP A 23 -2.41 1.86 -9.22
CA ASP A 23 -3.33 1.68 -10.35
C ASP A 23 -4.31 0.53 -10.19
N GLY A 24 -4.03 -0.40 -9.29
CA GLY A 24 -4.89 -1.54 -9.05
C GLY A 24 -4.17 -2.60 -8.24
N PRO A 25 -4.87 -3.73 -7.95
CA PRO A 25 -4.23 -4.82 -7.19
C PRO A 25 -2.98 -5.37 -7.85
N GLU A 26 -2.91 -5.36 -9.17
CA GLU A 26 -1.72 -5.81 -9.89
C GLU A 26 -0.51 -4.90 -9.64
N HIS A 27 -0.74 -3.62 -9.34
CA HIS A 27 0.34 -2.73 -8.96
C HIS A 27 0.89 -3.11 -7.57
N LEU A 28 0.00 -3.45 -6.64
CA LEU A 28 0.42 -3.94 -5.32
C LEU A 28 1.28 -5.20 -5.46
N ALA A 29 0.90 -6.08 -6.38
CA ALA A 29 1.63 -7.34 -6.59
C ALA A 29 3.05 -7.10 -7.10
N ARG A 30 3.29 -5.97 -7.78
CA ARG A 30 4.61 -5.64 -8.32
C ARG A 30 5.51 -4.88 -7.36
N LEU A 31 4.96 -4.40 -6.24
CA LEU A 31 5.78 -3.71 -5.26
C LEU A 31 6.73 -4.69 -4.57
N MET A 32 7.93 -4.21 -4.27
CA MET A 32 8.96 -5.07 -3.70
C MET A 32 8.66 -5.37 -2.22
N PRO A 33 9.08 -6.55 -1.73
CA PRO A 33 8.96 -6.86 -0.31
C PRO A 33 9.59 -5.77 0.56
N GLY A 34 8.96 -5.49 1.68
CA GLY A 34 9.41 -4.42 2.58
C GLY A 34 8.79 -3.06 2.28
N THR A 35 8.05 -2.93 1.18
CA THR A 35 7.29 -1.71 0.88
C THR A 35 6.26 -1.49 1.98
N ILE A 36 6.15 -0.26 2.48
CA ILE A 36 5.25 0.06 3.59
C ILE A 36 4.25 1.11 3.16
N ILE A 37 2.97 0.79 3.35
CA ILE A 37 1.85 1.69 3.11
C ILE A 37 1.16 1.97 4.44
N VAL A 38 0.85 3.24 4.70
CA VAL A 38 0.15 3.66 5.91
C VAL A 38 -1.20 4.26 5.51
N THR A 39 -2.24 3.84 6.21
CA THR A 39 -3.56 4.43 6.07
C THR A 39 -4.25 4.44 7.41
N ASN A 40 -4.87 5.56 7.76
CA ASN A 40 -5.60 5.74 9.02
C ASN A 40 -4.77 5.34 10.25
N GLY A 41 -3.47 5.64 10.21
CA GLY A 41 -2.57 5.33 11.32
C GLY A 41 -2.10 3.89 11.38
N TRP A 42 -2.56 3.04 10.46
CA TRP A 42 -2.15 1.63 10.41
C TRP A 42 -1.11 1.43 9.34
N GLU A 43 -0.05 0.72 9.70
CA GLU A 43 1.04 0.38 8.77
C GLU A 43 0.84 -1.02 8.23
N TYR A 44 1.11 -1.17 6.92
CA TYR A 44 1.05 -2.46 6.24
C TYR A 44 2.33 -2.65 5.45
N MET A 45 2.94 -3.83 5.57
CA MET A 45 4.18 -4.12 4.89
C MET A 45 3.98 -5.22 3.85
N ARG A 46 4.58 -5.02 2.68
CA ARG A 46 4.61 -6.03 1.63
C ARG A 46 5.49 -7.18 2.06
N LEU A 47 4.94 -8.37 2.08
CA LEU A 47 5.69 -9.61 2.32
C LEU A 47 6.32 -10.09 1.02
N ALA A 48 7.05 -11.18 1.09
CA ALA A 48 7.59 -11.82 -0.10
C ALA A 48 6.46 -12.13 -1.10
N ARG A 49 6.82 -12.29 -2.36
CA ARG A 49 5.85 -12.62 -3.41
C ARG A 49 4.93 -13.74 -2.95
N SER A 50 3.69 -13.69 -3.30
CA SER A 50 2.65 -14.64 -2.94
C SER A 50 2.23 -14.61 -1.46
N LYS A 51 2.92 -13.86 -0.61
CA LYS A 51 2.56 -13.77 0.81
C LYS A 51 1.67 -12.59 1.14
N GLY A 52 1.54 -11.64 0.22
CA GLY A 52 0.65 -10.49 0.39
C GLY A 52 1.16 -9.41 1.31
N TRP A 53 0.28 -8.88 2.13
CA TRP A 53 0.54 -7.74 3.00
C TRP A 53 0.22 -8.08 4.44
N VAL A 54 1.01 -7.62 5.38
CA VAL A 54 0.77 -7.84 6.79
C VAL A 54 0.59 -6.51 7.51
N GLY A 55 -0.47 -6.43 8.33
CA GLY A 55 -0.72 -5.28 9.19
C GLY A 55 -0.05 -5.44 10.54
N VAL A 56 -0.09 -4.38 11.36
CA VAL A 56 0.54 -4.38 12.69
C VAL A 56 -0.04 -5.43 13.63
N ALA A 57 -1.29 -5.85 13.39
CA ALA A 57 -1.92 -6.89 14.20
C ALA A 57 -1.55 -8.30 13.73
N GLY A 58 -0.73 -8.43 12.70
CA GLY A 58 -0.30 -9.73 12.18
C GLY A 58 -1.25 -10.34 11.17
N THR A 59 -2.37 -9.69 10.85
CA THR A 59 -3.29 -10.19 9.83
C THR A 59 -2.67 -10.06 8.45
N VAL A 60 -2.73 -11.13 7.67
CA VAL A 60 -2.18 -11.15 6.30
C VAL A 60 -3.32 -11.00 5.30
N PHE A 61 -3.12 -10.14 4.33
CA PHE A 61 -4.07 -9.87 3.25
C PHE A 61 -3.45 -10.27 1.91
N SER A 62 -4.25 -10.86 1.03
CA SER A 62 -3.85 -11.00 -0.38
C SER A 62 -3.80 -9.61 -1.01
N ASP A 63 -3.20 -9.51 -2.19
CA ASP A 63 -3.17 -8.24 -2.90
C ASP A 63 -4.58 -7.73 -3.19
N ASP A 64 -5.49 -8.61 -3.59
CA ASP A 64 -6.87 -8.24 -3.87
C ASP A 64 -7.59 -7.77 -2.61
N ASP A 65 -7.42 -8.47 -1.51
CA ASP A 65 -8.06 -8.11 -0.24
C ASP A 65 -7.50 -6.81 0.29
N PHE A 66 -6.19 -6.61 0.17
CA PHE A 66 -5.57 -5.37 0.60
C PHE A 66 -6.04 -4.19 -0.26
N TRP A 67 -6.15 -4.40 -1.58
CA TRP A 67 -6.68 -3.36 -2.46
C TRP A 67 -8.09 -2.95 -2.05
N ALA A 68 -8.96 -3.93 -1.76
CA ALA A 68 -10.32 -3.64 -1.31
C ALA A 68 -10.33 -2.82 -0.03
N ARG A 69 -9.40 -3.11 0.88
CA ARG A 69 -9.27 -2.34 2.11
C ARG A 69 -8.82 -0.90 1.83
N LEU A 70 -7.86 -0.72 0.92
CA LEU A 70 -7.42 0.62 0.55
C LEU A 70 -8.55 1.42 -0.11
N GLU A 71 -9.33 0.78 -0.97
CA GLU A 71 -10.48 1.44 -1.58
C GLU A 71 -11.51 1.88 -0.52
N ALA A 72 -11.78 1.02 0.45
CA ALA A 72 -12.72 1.35 1.53
C ALA A 72 -12.20 2.52 2.36
N ARG A 73 -10.91 2.56 2.65
CA ARG A 73 -10.31 3.68 3.38
C ARG A 73 -10.39 4.96 2.59
N LYS A 74 -10.13 4.90 1.28
CA LYS A 74 -10.18 6.09 0.44
C LYS A 74 -11.60 6.65 0.37
N GLN A 75 -12.59 5.78 0.29
CA GLN A 75 -14.00 6.20 0.28
C GLN A 75 -14.41 6.89 1.57
N ARG A 76 -13.75 6.58 2.67
CA ARG A 76 -13.99 7.23 3.97
C ARG A 76 -13.19 8.52 4.13
N GLY A 77 -12.42 8.91 3.13
CA GLY A 77 -11.58 10.10 3.21
C GLY A 77 -10.27 9.90 3.94
N CYS A 78 -9.89 8.66 4.24
CA CYS A 78 -8.61 8.40 4.89
C CYS A 78 -7.46 8.61 3.92
N LYS A 79 -6.36 9.12 4.43
CA LYS A 79 -5.14 9.28 3.64
C LYS A 79 -4.47 7.93 3.47
N ILE A 80 -3.88 7.74 2.30
CA ILE A 80 -3.09 6.55 2.00
C ILE A 80 -1.72 7.04 1.56
N SER A 81 -0.69 6.63 2.29
CA SER A 81 0.67 7.10 2.04
C SER A 81 1.61 5.93 1.85
N LEU A 82 2.47 6.03 0.84
CA LEU A 82 3.55 5.07 0.62
C LEU A 82 4.80 5.67 1.27
N ILE A 83 5.24 5.08 2.38
CA ILE A 83 6.32 5.66 3.17
C ILE A 83 7.68 5.01 2.95
N HIS A 84 7.69 3.83 2.34
CA HIS A 84 8.94 3.15 2.04
C HIS A 84 8.74 2.20 0.87
N VAL A 85 9.68 2.19 -0.06
CA VAL A 85 9.69 1.24 -1.17
C VAL A 85 10.75 0.20 -0.87
N GLY A 86 10.34 -1.07 -0.84
CA GLY A 86 11.27 -2.15 -0.59
C GLY A 86 12.31 -2.27 -1.71
N ALA A 87 13.47 -2.79 -1.35
CA ALA A 87 14.54 -3.05 -2.30
C ALA A 87 14.53 -4.52 -2.73
N ALA A 88 14.98 -4.75 -3.92
CA ALA A 88 15.12 -6.11 -4.44
C ALA A 88 16.27 -6.85 -3.74
#